data_faf9a01a9fa4a4045fb52b25a5b0a79c
#
_entry.id   faf9a01a9fa4a4045fb52b25a5b0a79c
#
_cell.length_a   1.000
_cell.length_b   1.000
_cell.length_c   1.000
_cell.angle_alpha   90.00
_cell.angle_beta   90.00
_cell.angle_gamma   90.00
#
_symmetry.space_group_name_H-M   'P 1'
#
loop_
_entity.id
_entity.type
_entity.pdbx_description
1 polymer ?
#
loop_
_entity_poly.entity_id
_entity_poly.type
_entity_poly.pdbx_seq_one_letter_code
_entity_poly.pdbx_strand_id
1 'polypeptide(L)' 'MGQTLTYVTELLVGLGCVIAAAATARSPRLRWLALVLGVAGVAAVVHAIVELAA' A
#
# COMPACT_ATOMS: atom_id res chain seq x y z
N MET A 1 5.39 -11.00 19.18
CA MET A 1 5.81 -11.67 17.95
C MET A 1 4.78 -11.58 16.85
N GLY A 2 3.50 -11.87 17.11
CA GLY A 2 2.46 -11.78 16.10
C GLY A 2 2.30 -10.38 15.52
N GLN A 3 2.52 -9.35 16.31
CA GLN A 3 2.40 -7.97 15.86
C GLN A 3 3.46 -7.60 14.82
N THR A 4 4.68 -8.07 14.99
CA THR A 4 5.76 -7.79 14.03
C THR A 4 5.44 -8.38 12.67
N LEU A 5 4.94 -9.62 12.64
CA LEU A 5 4.53 -10.26 11.39
C LEU A 5 3.40 -9.50 10.72
N THR A 6 2.43 -9.02 11.51
CA THR A 6 1.31 -8.24 10.99
C THR A 6 1.81 -6.96 10.34
N TYR A 7 2.70 -6.24 10.97
CA TYR A 7 3.26 -5.01 10.41
C TYR A 7 4.06 -5.26 9.15
N VAL A 8 4.88 -6.30 9.14
CA VAL A 8 5.66 -6.67 7.96
C VAL A 8 4.75 -7.01 6.80
N THR A 9 3.72 -7.81 7.05
CA THR A 9 2.74 -8.18 6.03
C THR A 9 2.02 -6.94 5.51
N GLU A 10 1.60 -6.05 6.38
CA GLU A 10 0.92 -4.83 6.00
C GLU A 10 1.81 -3.93 5.14
N LEU A 11 3.08 -3.79 5.52
CA LEU A 11 4.04 -3.02 4.73
C LEU A 11 4.26 -3.63 3.36
N LEU A 12 4.38 -4.95 3.27
CA LEU A 12 4.55 -5.65 2.00
C LEU A 12 3.34 -5.47 1.11
N VAL A 13 2.14 -5.59 1.68
CA VAL A 13 0.90 -5.40 0.93
C VAL A 13 0.80 -3.96 0.43
N GLY A 14 1.08 -2.99 1.29
CA GLY A 14 1.06 -1.58 0.93
C GLY A 14 2.05 -1.27 -0.18
N LEU A 15 3.27 -1.76 -0.07
CA LEU A 15 4.30 -1.56 -1.08
C LEU A 15 3.90 -2.21 -2.40
N GLY A 16 3.39 -3.44 -2.34
CA GLY A 16 2.89 -4.14 -3.52
C GLY A 16 1.77 -3.39 -4.21
N CYS A 17 0.84 -2.81 -3.44
CA CYS A 17 -0.24 -1.99 -3.98
C CYS A 17 0.28 -0.74 -4.67
N VAL A 18 1.28 -0.07 -4.10
CA VAL A 18 1.88 1.12 -4.70
C VAL A 18 2.57 0.76 -6.01
N ILE A 19 3.32 -0.34 -6.04
CA ILE A 19 3.99 -0.82 -7.26
C ILE A 19 2.96 -1.17 -8.33
N ALA A 20 1.90 -1.89 -7.94
CA ALA A 20 0.82 -2.25 -8.86
C ALA A 20 0.12 -1.00 -9.39
N ALA A 21 -0.10 0.00 -8.55
CA ALA A 21 -0.69 1.26 -8.95
C ALA A 21 0.19 1.98 -9.98
N ALA A 22 1.50 2.02 -9.77
CA ALA A 22 2.42 2.64 -10.69
C ALA A 22 2.42 1.94 -12.06
N ALA A 23 2.38 0.61 -12.06
CA ALA A 23 2.30 -0.17 -13.28
C ALA A 23 0.97 0.04 -13.99
N THR A 24 -0.14 0.09 -13.25
CA THR A 24 -1.47 0.28 -13.80
C THR A 24 -1.68 1.69 -14.33
N ALA A 25 -1.01 2.68 -13.74
CA ALA A 25 -1.13 4.09 -14.15
C ALA A 25 -0.65 4.35 -15.58
N ARG A 26 0.13 3.44 -16.15
CA ARG A 26 0.57 3.54 -17.55
C ARG A 26 -0.59 3.42 -18.52
N SER A 27 -1.68 2.78 -18.11
CA SER A 27 -2.84 2.57 -18.94
C SER A 27 -3.88 3.65 -18.66
N PRO A 28 -4.29 4.48 -19.67
CA PRO A 28 -5.26 5.56 -19.42
C PRO A 28 -6.60 5.06 -18.90
N ARG A 29 -7.01 3.85 -19.31
CA ARG A 29 -8.27 3.26 -18.88
C ARG A 29 -8.29 2.90 -17.40
N LEU A 30 -7.12 2.53 -16.87
CA LEU A 30 -7.00 2.01 -15.52
C LEU A 30 -6.44 3.04 -14.55
N ARG A 31 -6.33 4.30 -15.01
CA ARG A 31 -5.75 5.36 -14.18
C ARG A 31 -6.50 5.58 -12.88
N TRP A 32 -7.83 5.54 -12.92
CA TRP A 32 -8.62 5.72 -11.71
C TRP A 32 -8.48 4.53 -10.75
N LEU A 33 -8.35 3.31 -11.30
CA LEU A 33 -8.02 2.13 -10.48
C LEU A 33 -6.66 2.27 -9.83
N ALA A 34 -5.68 2.80 -10.57
CA ALA A 34 -4.36 3.06 -10.04
C ALA A 34 -4.40 4.06 -8.89
N LEU A 35 -5.24 5.09 -8.99
CA LEU A 35 -5.44 6.06 -7.92
C LEU A 35 -5.99 5.39 -6.66
N VAL A 36 -7.01 4.56 -6.81
CA VAL A 36 -7.63 3.85 -5.69
C VAL A 36 -6.60 2.93 -5.02
N LEU A 37 -5.89 2.14 -5.82
CA LEU A 37 -4.86 1.23 -5.32
C LEU A 37 -3.72 1.99 -4.64
N GLY A 38 -3.28 3.09 -5.23
CA GLY A 38 -2.23 3.92 -4.67
C GLY A 38 -2.61 4.52 -3.33
N VAL A 39 -3.82 5.07 -3.24
CA VAL A 39 -4.34 5.64 -2.00
C VAL A 39 -4.45 4.56 -0.93
N ALA A 40 -4.99 3.41 -1.27
CA ALA A 40 -5.11 2.29 -0.33
C ALA A 40 -3.75 1.82 0.16
N GLY A 41 -2.78 1.69 -0.75
CA GLY A 41 -1.42 1.28 -0.40
C GLY A 41 -0.73 2.28 0.51
N VAL A 42 -0.81 3.56 0.18
CA VAL A 42 -0.24 4.63 1.00
C VAL A 42 -0.90 4.67 2.38
N ALA A 43 -2.22 4.55 2.44
CA ALA A 43 -2.95 4.54 3.70
C ALA A 43 -2.49 3.36 4.58
N ALA A 44 -2.31 2.17 3.99
CA ALA A 44 -1.85 1.01 4.73
C ALA A 44 -0.43 1.22 5.26
N VAL A 45 0.46 1.77 4.46
CA VAL A 45 1.84 2.03 4.87
C VAL A 45 1.88 3.07 5.98
N VAL A 46 1.14 4.17 5.84
CA VAL A 46 1.08 5.22 6.86
C VAL A 46 0.52 4.65 8.17
N HIS A 47 -0.54 3.86 8.09
CA HIS A 47 -1.12 3.23 9.27
C HIS A 47 -0.11 2.34 9.98
N ALA A 48 0.63 1.52 9.23
CA ALA A 48 1.64 0.64 9.79
C ALA A 48 2.76 1.44 10.46
N ILE A 49 3.21 2.53 9.84
CA ILE A 49 4.27 3.37 10.39
C ILE A 49 3.79 4.04 11.69
N VAL A 50 2.56 4.55 11.71
CA VAL A 50 1.98 5.20 12.89
C VAL A 50 1.89 4.20 14.04
N GLU A 51 1.43 2.99 13.75
CA GLU A 51 1.34 1.94 14.78
C GLU A 51 2.71 1.54 15.31
N LEU A 52 3.71 1.45 14.44
CA LEU A 52 5.07 1.14 14.87
C LEU A 52 5.68 2.26 15.70
N ALA A 53 5.36 3.50 15.36
CA ALA A 53 5.88 4.67 16.08
C ALA A 53 5.16 4.88 17.43
N ALA A 54 3.95 4.43 17.52
CA ALA A 54 3.17 4.52 18.77
C ALA A 54 3.62 3.47 19.76
#